data_9f46d1044aa053bc517f0e41fcc05ada
#
_entry.id   9f46d1044aa053bc517f0e41fcc05ada
#
_cell.length_a   1.000
_cell.length_b   1.000
_cell.length_c   1.000
_cell.angle_alpha   90.00
_cell.angle_beta   90.00
_cell.angle_gamma   90.00
#
_symmetry.space_group_name_H-M   'P 1'
#
loop_
_entity.id
_entity.type
_entity.pdbx_description
1 polymer ?
#
loop_
_entity_poly.entity_id
_entity_poly.type
_entity_poly.pdbx_seq_one_letter_code
_entity_poly.pdbx_strand_id
1 'polypeptide(L)'
;MYSKISILLLLAFMSISSMAQTVRNNYPNFQSPKRETRAVWLTTFANLDWPKTYATSPENIERQKQELITLLDQYQQANINTVLLQTRVRAATIYPSAIEPWDKCITGTEGKAPSYGYDPLKFVVDECHKRGMAIHAWIASMPAGSKRSLGARMLVQKGFKLRYLSTGAYLNPADSQVPNYLAQICGEVVRNYDVDGIHLDYIRYPDGWSSPTGRYGDTRDDRRTQITNIVRAIHDQVKAIKPWVKMSCSPIGKYADLNHYSSKNYNGRDRLSQESQEWLRQGLMDQLYPMQYFRGTNYYPFLADWEENKHAKEIVSGIGTYFLDPREGNWKLNEVKRQMNVSRDLGIGHAHFRSAFLTNNKQGILDFEQQFNAYPALPQALESKQQTVAAPSYCKDNDLIMSEDSNTKQLAWEGISPYYNIYASKTFPVDITKAENMVYAKFSGKMLTLKNPYQQHNIHYAITAIDRFDNESIALQERSRTTASAHSAMLSNDGITLELPCKMVAFKARYYTVETLQGNIVRQLSGTPKGNTVSIIGLPNGMYKLKAMYPHSKFASNIGFFFVNN
;
A
#
# COMPACT_ATOMS: atom_id res chain seq x y z
N MET A 1 -38.21 -52.05 2.15
CA MET A 1 -37.37 -51.70 1.00
C MET A 1 -37.03 -50.19 0.98
N TYR A 2 -37.91 -49.32 1.43
CA TYR A 2 -37.71 -47.85 1.44
C TYR A 2 -36.69 -47.34 2.46
N SER A 3 -36.39 -48.04 3.56
CA SER A 3 -35.45 -47.57 4.60
C SER A 3 -33.97 -47.68 4.18
N LYS A 4 -33.63 -48.66 3.34
CA LYS A 4 -32.21 -48.82 2.87
C LYS A 4 -31.82 -47.82 1.77
N ILE A 5 -32.79 -47.37 0.97
CA ILE A 5 -32.56 -46.36 -0.08
C ILE A 5 -32.38 -44.97 0.55
N SER A 6 -33.11 -44.66 1.62
CA SER A 6 -32.95 -43.40 2.36
C SER A 6 -31.61 -43.28 3.06
N ILE A 7 -31.07 -44.38 3.60
CA ILE A 7 -29.75 -44.40 4.24
C ILE A 7 -28.61 -44.27 3.20
N LEU A 8 -28.75 -44.89 2.02
CA LEU A 8 -27.77 -44.73 0.93
C LEU A 8 -27.75 -43.32 0.36
N LEU A 9 -28.91 -42.67 0.23
CA LEU A 9 -29.00 -41.26 -0.18
C LEU A 9 -28.40 -40.32 0.87
N LEU A 10 -28.61 -40.56 2.17
CA LEU A 10 -28.01 -39.77 3.24
C LEU A 10 -26.47 -39.91 3.28
N LEU A 11 -25.95 -41.13 3.08
CA LEU A 11 -24.52 -41.39 3.00
C LEU A 11 -23.87 -40.78 1.73
N ALA A 12 -24.59 -40.78 0.60
CA ALA A 12 -24.15 -40.10 -0.62
C ALA A 12 -24.15 -38.58 -0.45
N PHE A 13 -25.12 -37.99 0.24
CA PHE A 13 -25.13 -36.56 0.55
C PHE A 13 -24.03 -36.18 1.55
N MET A 14 -23.73 -37.00 2.55
CA MET A 14 -22.60 -36.77 3.47
C MET A 14 -21.24 -36.87 2.76
N SER A 15 -21.09 -37.80 1.81
CA SER A 15 -19.83 -37.91 1.03
C SER A 15 -19.66 -36.77 0.05
N ILE A 16 -20.74 -36.24 -0.56
CA ILE A 16 -20.69 -35.04 -1.41
C ILE A 16 -20.40 -33.79 -0.58
N SER A 17 -20.94 -33.66 0.64
CA SER A 17 -20.63 -32.58 1.56
C SER A 17 -19.19 -32.63 2.04
N SER A 18 -18.62 -33.82 2.29
CA SER A 18 -17.23 -33.98 2.66
C SER A 18 -16.27 -33.72 1.51
N MET A 19 -16.63 -34.12 0.27
CA MET A 19 -15.86 -33.75 -0.92
C MET A 19 -15.89 -32.25 -1.21
N ALA A 20 -17.03 -31.58 -1.02
CA ALA A 20 -17.13 -30.13 -1.17
C ALA A 20 -16.29 -29.40 -0.11
N GLN A 21 -16.20 -29.94 1.11
CA GLN A 21 -15.36 -29.41 2.17
C GLN A 21 -13.86 -29.68 1.93
N THR A 22 -13.51 -30.85 1.37
CA THR A 22 -12.13 -31.20 1.01
C THR A 22 -11.64 -30.38 -0.19
N VAL A 23 -12.51 -30.08 -1.16
CA VAL A 23 -12.16 -29.18 -2.28
C VAL A 23 -12.01 -27.73 -1.81
N ARG A 24 -12.74 -27.29 -0.76
CA ARG A 24 -12.52 -25.97 -0.14
C ARG A 24 -11.18 -25.86 0.61
N ASN A 25 -10.66 -26.97 1.13
CA ASN A 25 -9.39 -26.97 1.89
C ASN A 25 -8.15 -27.22 1.02
N ASN A 26 -8.30 -27.46 -0.28
CA ASN A 26 -7.20 -27.69 -1.22
C ASN A 26 -6.82 -26.45 -2.07
N TYR A 27 -7.36 -25.28 -1.78
CA TYR A 27 -6.69 -24.06 -2.20
C TYR A 27 -5.43 -23.91 -1.33
N PRO A 28 -4.23 -23.75 -1.92
CA PRO A 28 -3.05 -23.47 -1.14
C PRO A 28 -3.39 -22.30 -0.21
N ASN A 29 -2.91 -22.35 1.04
CA ASN A 29 -3.00 -21.22 1.96
C ASN A 29 -2.35 -20.04 1.26
N PHE A 30 -3.17 -19.15 0.66
CA PHE A 30 -2.69 -17.95 0.02
C PHE A 30 -2.05 -17.10 1.09
N GLN A 31 -0.73 -17.20 1.19
CA GLN A 31 0.02 -16.30 2.06
C GLN A 31 -0.13 -14.91 1.47
N SER A 32 -0.79 -14.04 2.19
CA SER A 32 -0.86 -12.64 1.85
C SER A 32 0.58 -12.08 1.81
N PRO A 33 1.06 -11.52 0.70
CA PRO A 33 2.43 -11.02 0.64
C PRO A 33 2.57 -9.78 1.51
N LYS A 34 3.76 -9.58 2.08
CA LYS A 34 4.07 -8.37 2.86
C LYS A 34 4.07 -7.11 1.98
N ARG A 35 4.43 -7.26 0.69
CA ARG A 35 4.41 -6.18 -0.30
C ARG A 35 3.57 -6.56 -1.50
N GLU A 36 2.53 -5.79 -1.74
CA GLU A 36 1.61 -5.93 -2.86
C GLU A 36 0.80 -4.65 -2.99
N THR A 37 0.78 -4.03 -4.15
CA THR A 37 -0.13 -2.91 -4.39
C THR A 37 -1.54 -3.42 -4.61
N ARG A 38 -2.47 -2.99 -3.77
CA ARG A 38 -3.90 -3.27 -3.76
C ARG A 38 -4.62 -1.97 -3.96
N ALA A 39 -5.07 -1.73 -5.18
CA ALA A 39 -5.52 -0.41 -5.58
C ALA A 39 -6.99 -0.36 -6.01
N VAL A 40 -7.52 0.84 -6.04
CA VAL A 40 -8.86 1.12 -6.57
C VAL A 40 -8.86 2.45 -7.33
N TRP A 41 -9.47 2.49 -8.51
CA TRP A 41 -9.79 3.74 -9.19
C TRP A 41 -11.04 4.36 -8.59
N LEU A 42 -10.87 5.58 -8.08
CA LEU A 42 -11.95 6.43 -7.56
C LEU A 42 -12.21 7.55 -8.58
N THR A 43 -13.25 7.37 -9.40
CA THR A 43 -13.57 8.31 -10.46
C THR A 43 -14.46 9.45 -9.97
N THR A 44 -14.11 10.67 -10.36
CA THR A 44 -14.91 11.89 -10.12
C THR A 44 -15.74 12.30 -11.34
N PHE A 45 -15.36 11.82 -12.52
CA PHE A 45 -16.09 12.11 -13.76
C PHE A 45 -17.56 11.75 -13.64
N ALA A 46 -18.42 12.73 -13.96
CA ALA A 46 -19.88 12.61 -13.92
C ALA A 46 -20.42 12.09 -12.56
N ASN A 47 -19.68 12.30 -11.48
CA ASN A 47 -20.02 11.86 -10.12
C ASN A 47 -20.28 10.33 -10.03
N LEU A 48 -19.56 9.55 -10.86
CA LEU A 48 -19.79 8.10 -10.97
C LEU A 48 -19.42 7.34 -9.69
N ASP A 49 -18.37 7.75 -8.98
CA ASP A 49 -18.01 7.16 -7.68
C ASP A 49 -18.15 8.20 -6.56
N TRP A 50 -17.40 9.31 -6.64
CA TRP A 50 -17.37 10.40 -5.68
C TRP A 50 -17.07 11.73 -6.40
N PRO A 51 -17.60 12.87 -5.91
CA PRO A 51 -18.65 13.00 -4.88
C PRO A 51 -20.05 12.72 -5.45
N LYS A 52 -21.00 12.38 -4.57
CA LYS A 52 -22.44 12.30 -4.91
C LYS A 52 -23.17 13.60 -4.62
N THR A 53 -22.71 14.32 -3.60
CA THR A 53 -23.26 15.61 -3.17
C THR A 53 -22.41 16.75 -3.71
N TYR A 54 -23.04 17.80 -4.27
CA TYR A 54 -22.33 19.01 -4.69
C TYR A 54 -22.00 19.92 -3.50
N ALA A 55 -20.76 20.38 -3.40
CA ALA A 55 -20.25 21.23 -2.32
C ALA A 55 -20.74 22.69 -2.45
N THR A 56 -22.03 22.93 -2.28
CA THR A 56 -22.69 24.24 -2.47
C THR A 56 -23.04 24.95 -1.17
N SER A 57 -23.00 24.27 -0.02
CA SER A 57 -23.21 24.81 1.32
C SER A 57 -22.27 24.09 2.32
N PRO A 58 -22.09 24.60 3.55
CA PRO A 58 -21.32 23.93 4.59
C PRO A 58 -21.80 22.50 4.85
N GLU A 59 -23.10 22.28 4.97
CA GLU A 59 -23.73 20.99 5.23
C GLU A 59 -23.46 20.01 4.06
N ASN A 60 -23.49 20.49 2.83
CA ASN A 60 -23.21 19.69 1.66
C ASN A 60 -21.72 19.36 1.54
N ILE A 61 -20.82 20.26 1.97
CA ILE A 61 -19.39 19.99 2.07
C ILE A 61 -19.15 18.85 3.08
N GLU A 62 -19.74 18.93 4.26
CA GLU A 62 -19.59 17.87 5.28
C GLU A 62 -20.19 16.53 4.80
N ARG A 63 -21.31 16.55 4.08
CA ARG A 63 -21.87 15.34 3.46
C ARG A 63 -20.92 14.76 2.41
N GLN A 64 -20.34 15.59 1.55
CA GLN A 64 -19.34 15.15 0.56
C GLN A 64 -18.10 14.53 1.21
N LYS A 65 -17.63 15.10 2.32
CA LYS A 65 -16.53 14.54 3.13
C LYS A 65 -16.92 13.18 3.73
N GLN A 66 -18.12 13.07 4.30
CA GLN A 66 -18.59 11.82 4.90
C GLN A 66 -18.77 10.70 3.88
N GLU A 67 -19.20 11.03 2.66
CA GLU A 67 -19.23 10.07 1.54
C GLU A 67 -17.84 9.46 1.28
N LEU A 68 -16.79 10.30 1.25
CA LEU A 68 -15.42 9.84 1.06
C LEU A 68 -14.94 8.98 2.23
N ILE A 69 -15.14 9.44 3.47
CA ILE A 69 -14.76 8.70 4.68
C ILE A 69 -15.35 7.30 4.63
N THR A 70 -16.63 7.17 4.29
CA THR A 70 -17.31 5.86 4.18
C THR A 70 -16.64 4.94 3.14
N LEU A 71 -16.25 5.48 1.98
CA LEU A 71 -15.54 4.70 0.96
C LEU A 71 -14.15 4.26 1.45
N LEU A 72 -13.39 5.18 2.05
CA LEU A 72 -12.04 4.88 2.53
C LEU A 72 -12.06 3.87 3.71
N ASP A 73 -13.08 3.91 4.56
CA ASP A 73 -13.25 2.93 5.65
C ASP A 73 -13.50 1.52 5.08
N GLN A 74 -14.31 1.40 4.02
CA GLN A 74 -14.51 0.12 3.32
C GLN A 74 -13.22 -0.38 2.67
N TYR A 75 -12.42 0.52 2.07
CA TYR A 75 -11.11 0.15 1.51
C TYR A 75 -10.16 -0.33 2.60
N GLN A 76 -10.11 0.36 3.74
CA GLN A 76 -9.27 -0.04 4.87
C GLN A 76 -9.65 -1.43 5.41
N GLN A 77 -10.95 -1.72 5.54
CA GLN A 77 -11.45 -3.03 5.96
C GLN A 77 -11.07 -4.16 4.98
N ALA A 78 -10.88 -3.83 3.70
CA ALA A 78 -10.44 -4.75 2.67
C ALA A 78 -8.91 -4.76 2.46
N ASN A 79 -8.14 -4.08 3.32
CA ASN A 79 -6.69 -3.91 3.20
C ASN A 79 -6.25 -3.40 1.82
N ILE A 80 -7.06 -2.56 1.18
CA ILE A 80 -6.68 -1.74 0.03
C ILE A 80 -5.69 -0.68 0.54
N ASN A 81 -4.57 -0.53 -0.13
CA ASN A 81 -3.48 0.35 0.30
C ASN A 81 -3.15 1.48 -0.68
N THR A 82 -3.84 1.57 -1.81
CA THR A 82 -3.58 2.59 -2.82
C THR A 82 -4.89 3.07 -3.46
N VAL A 83 -5.07 4.39 -3.51
CA VAL A 83 -6.22 5.04 -4.15
C VAL A 83 -5.75 5.83 -5.36
N LEU A 84 -6.33 5.56 -6.54
CA LEU A 84 -6.11 6.31 -7.77
C LEU A 84 -7.27 7.29 -7.93
N LEU A 85 -7.12 8.51 -7.40
CA LEU A 85 -8.18 9.53 -7.43
C LEU A 85 -8.16 10.33 -8.73
N GLN A 86 -9.26 10.32 -9.46
CA GLN A 86 -9.37 11.15 -10.67
C GLN A 86 -9.37 12.63 -10.31
N THR A 87 -8.21 13.26 -10.47
CA THR A 87 -7.90 14.63 -10.01
C THR A 87 -8.02 15.65 -11.14
N ARG A 88 -7.64 15.27 -12.36
CA ARG A 88 -7.84 16.04 -13.59
C ARG A 88 -8.81 15.32 -14.51
N VAL A 89 -9.89 16.00 -14.86
CA VAL A 89 -10.99 15.46 -15.67
C VAL A 89 -11.19 16.34 -16.89
N ARG A 90 -10.70 15.94 -18.07
CA ARG A 90 -11.00 16.64 -19.35
C ARG A 90 -10.67 18.13 -19.33
N ALA A 91 -9.44 18.52 -18.99
CA ALA A 91 -8.97 19.90 -18.86
C ALA A 91 -9.74 20.71 -17.80
N ALA A 92 -10.10 20.05 -16.71
CA ALA A 92 -10.68 20.64 -15.50
C ALA A 92 -10.22 19.83 -14.27
N THR A 93 -10.15 20.46 -13.11
CA THR A 93 -9.57 19.90 -11.89
C THR A 93 -10.58 19.86 -10.74
N ILE A 94 -10.30 19.04 -9.73
CA ILE A 94 -11.08 19.00 -8.49
C ILE A 94 -10.40 19.74 -7.33
N TYR A 95 -9.39 20.54 -7.63
CA TYR A 95 -8.61 21.33 -6.68
C TYR A 95 -8.40 22.75 -7.20
N PRO A 96 -8.04 23.73 -6.34
CA PRO A 96 -7.72 25.09 -6.77
C PRO A 96 -6.46 25.08 -7.65
N SER A 97 -6.64 25.18 -8.96
CA SER A 97 -5.58 25.22 -9.96
C SER A 97 -5.42 26.62 -10.53
N ALA A 98 -4.17 27.06 -10.72
CA ALA A 98 -3.85 28.26 -11.46
C ALA A 98 -3.88 28.04 -12.99
N ILE A 99 -3.98 26.79 -13.45
CA ILE A 99 -3.81 26.41 -14.85
C ILE A 99 -5.13 26.06 -15.53
N GLU A 100 -5.98 25.28 -14.85
CA GLU A 100 -7.25 24.76 -15.39
C GLU A 100 -8.45 25.12 -14.51
N PRO A 101 -9.67 25.22 -15.08
CA PRO A 101 -10.87 25.53 -14.31
C PRO A 101 -11.31 24.36 -13.42
N TRP A 102 -12.16 24.65 -12.44
CA TRP A 102 -12.85 23.64 -11.64
C TRP A 102 -13.76 22.76 -12.49
N ASP A 103 -13.71 21.45 -12.23
CA ASP A 103 -14.69 20.52 -12.79
C ASP A 103 -16.05 20.67 -12.10
N LYS A 104 -17.12 20.53 -12.88
CA LYS A 104 -18.49 20.61 -12.36
C LYS A 104 -18.85 19.53 -11.35
N CYS A 105 -18.11 18.43 -11.28
CA CYS A 105 -18.40 17.34 -10.35
C CYS A 105 -18.36 17.77 -8.88
N ILE A 106 -17.62 18.83 -8.54
CA ILE A 106 -17.50 19.32 -7.17
C ILE A 106 -18.70 20.19 -6.76
N THR A 107 -19.13 21.12 -7.59
CA THR A 107 -20.17 22.12 -7.23
C THR A 107 -21.42 22.06 -8.11
N GLY A 108 -21.46 21.17 -9.09
CA GLY A 108 -22.52 21.12 -10.12
C GLY A 108 -22.33 22.14 -11.26
N THR A 109 -21.40 23.07 -11.12
CA THR A 109 -21.17 24.15 -12.10
C THR A 109 -19.71 24.20 -12.52
N GLU A 110 -19.43 24.10 -13.81
CA GLU A 110 -18.08 24.18 -14.38
C GLU A 110 -17.44 25.54 -14.08
N GLY A 111 -16.18 25.53 -13.65
CA GLY A 111 -15.40 26.73 -13.29
C GLY A 111 -15.74 27.34 -11.93
N LYS A 112 -16.74 26.82 -11.21
CA LYS A 112 -17.13 27.34 -9.91
C LYS A 112 -16.38 26.60 -8.79
N ALA A 113 -15.58 27.35 -8.01
CA ALA A 113 -14.95 26.83 -6.81
C ALA A 113 -15.98 26.48 -5.72
N PRO A 114 -15.72 25.50 -4.86
CA PRO A 114 -16.51 25.30 -3.66
C PRO A 114 -16.34 26.49 -2.70
N SER A 115 -17.36 26.71 -1.87
CA SER A 115 -17.35 27.78 -0.87
C SER A 115 -16.46 27.41 0.34
N TYR A 116 -16.23 28.38 1.23
CA TYR A 116 -15.59 28.19 2.54
C TYR A 116 -14.16 27.62 2.49
N GLY A 117 -13.42 27.84 1.41
CA GLY A 117 -12.03 27.39 1.27
C GLY A 117 -11.86 25.86 1.22
N TYR A 118 -12.92 25.12 0.93
CA TYR A 118 -12.83 23.66 0.83
C TYR A 118 -11.96 23.24 -0.35
N ASP A 119 -10.96 22.42 -0.06
CA ASP A 119 -10.09 21.79 -1.06
C ASP A 119 -10.32 20.27 -1.03
N PRO A 120 -11.06 19.73 -2.01
CA PRO A 120 -11.34 18.29 -2.07
C PRO A 120 -10.11 17.41 -2.18
N LEU A 121 -9.10 17.80 -2.97
CA LEU A 121 -7.88 16.99 -3.13
C LEU A 121 -7.09 16.93 -1.83
N LYS A 122 -6.92 18.08 -1.15
CA LYS A 122 -6.25 18.11 0.16
C LYS A 122 -6.95 17.19 1.16
N PHE A 123 -8.28 17.25 1.21
CA PHE A 123 -9.06 16.42 2.12
C PHE A 123 -8.87 14.92 1.82
N VAL A 124 -8.88 14.51 0.55
CA VAL A 124 -8.65 13.09 0.17
C VAL A 124 -7.24 12.64 0.56
N VAL A 125 -6.21 13.46 0.31
CA VAL A 125 -4.82 13.17 0.70
C VAL A 125 -4.73 12.93 2.20
N ASP A 126 -5.26 13.85 3.00
CA ASP A 126 -5.21 13.76 4.47
C ASP A 126 -5.94 12.50 4.99
N GLU A 127 -7.12 12.18 4.44
CA GLU A 127 -7.91 11.01 4.87
C GLU A 127 -7.31 9.67 4.40
N CYS A 128 -6.64 9.62 3.24
CA CYS A 128 -5.89 8.46 2.80
C CYS A 128 -4.70 8.19 3.73
N HIS A 129 -3.90 9.21 4.03
CA HIS A 129 -2.72 9.08 4.88
C HIS A 129 -3.07 8.70 6.33
N LYS A 130 -4.18 9.21 6.89
CA LYS A 130 -4.69 8.76 8.20
C LYS A 130 -4.94 7.25 8.26
N ARG A 131 -5.25 6.62 7.13
CA ARG A 131 -5.53 5.18 7.01
C ARG A 131 -4.35 4.35 6.51
N GLY A 132 -3.18 4.99 6.32
CA GLY A 132 -1.98 4.33 5.79
C GLY A 132 -2.05 4.00 4.29
N MET A 133 -2.98 4.63 3.56
CA MET A 133 -3.15 4.44 2.12
C MET A 133 -2.30 5.43 1.32
N ALA A 134 -1.65 4.94 0.27
CA ALA A 134 -1.06 5.79 -0.75
C ALA A 134 -2.13 6.42 -1.63
N ILE A 135 -1.93 7.67 -2.04
CA ILE A 135 -2.82 8.42 -2.91
C ILE A 135 -2.09 8.86 -4.18
N HIS A 136 -2.55 8.39 -5.34
CA HIS A 136 -2.07 8.83 -6.64
C HIS A 136 -3.07 9.79 -7.28
N ALA A 137 -2.61 10.94 -7.71
CA ALA A 137 -3.42 11.87 -8.50
C ALA A 137 -3.58 11.32 -9.92
N TRP A 138 -4.78 10.89 -10.27
CA TRP A 138 -5.11 10.37 -11.59
C TRP A 138 -5.41 11.52 -12.56
N ILE A 139 -4.58 11.63 -13.59
CA ILE A 139 -4.60 12.69 -14.60
C ILE A 139 -5.06 12.10 -15.94
N ALA A 140 -6.27 12.45 -16.39
CA ALA A 140 -6.71 12.15 -17.75
C ALA A 140 -5.97 13.09 -18.73
N SER A 141 -4.89 12.60 -19.35
CA SER A 141 -3.87 13.44 -19.99
C SER A 141 -4.36 14.15 -21.26
N MET A 142 -4.83 13.39 -22.27
CA MET A 142 -5.20 13.98 -23.58
C MET A 142 -6.62 14.57 -23.65
N PRO A 143 -7.64 14.05 -22.94
CA PRO A 143 -9.00 14.59 -23.04
C PRO A 143 -9.11 16.04 -22.57
N ALA A 144 -9.83 16.86 -23.35
CA ALA A 144 -10.08 18.27 -23.10
C ALA A 144 -11.59 18.60 -22.96
N GLY A 145 -12.44 17.58 -22.94
CA GLY A 145 -13.90 17.75 -22.77
C GLY A 145 -14.66 17.93 -24.07
N SER A 146 -15.78 18.61 -24.01
CA SER A 146 -16.54 18.97 -25.20
C SER A 146 -16.02 20.30 -25.80
N LYS A 147 -16.35 20.58 -27.05
CA LYS A 147 -16.02 21.88 -27.69
C LYS A 147 -16.53 23.08 -26.88
N ARG A 148 -17.59 22.88 -26.09
CA ARG A 148 -18.23 23.96 -25.31
C ARG A 148 -17.73 24.07 -23.88
N SER A 149 -16.97 23.08 -23.36
CA SER A 149 -16.45 23.09 -21.98
C SER A 149 -15.48 24.27 -21.77
N LEU A 150 -15.41 24.77 -20.54
CA LEU A 150 -14.49 25.84 -20.15
C LEU A 150 -13.04 25.46 -20.43
N GLY A 151 -12.64 24.25 -20.05
CA GLY A 151 -11.29 23.76 -20.26
C GLY A 151 -10.88 23.76 -21.74
N ALA A 152 -11.74 23.23 -22.64
CA ALA A 152 -11.45 23.22 -24.06
C ALA A 152 -11.34 24.65 -24.64
N ARG A 153 -12.24 25.56 -24.24
CA ARG A 153 -12.20 26.97 -24.67
C ARG A 153 -10.94 27.68 -24.18
N MET A 154 -10.56 27.47 -22.91
CA MET A 154 -9.33 28.01 -22.34
C MET A 154 -8.10 27.52 -23.13
N LEU A 155 -8.03 26.24 -23.46
CA LEU A 155 -6.92 25.69 -24.26
C LEU A 155 -6.81 26.33 -25.62
N VAL A 156 -7.94 26.52 -26.31
CA VAL A 156 -7.97 27.24 -27.61
C VAL A 156 -7.49 28.67 -27.45
N GLN A 157 -7.92 29.39 -26.40
CA GLN A 157 -7.45 30.75 -26.09
C GLN A 157 -5.95 30.81 -25.80
N LYS A 158 -5.37 29.75 -25.19
CA LYS A 158 -3.92 29.60 -24.98
C LYS A 158 -3.16 29.18 -26.26
N GLY A 159 -3.83 29.02 -27.40
CA GLY A 159 -3.23 28.72 -28.70
C GLY A 159 -3.10 27.21 -29.02
N PHE A 160 -3.64 26.31 -28.18
CA PHE A 160 -3.63 24.88 -28.48
C PHE A 160 -4.57 24.54 -29.66
N LYS A 161 -4.06 23.71 -30.58
CA LYS A 161 -4.85 23.16 -31.68
C LYS A 161 -5.49 21.84 -31.28
N LEU A 162 -6.70 21.90 -30.73
CA LEU A 162 -7.42 20.70 -30.29
C LEU A 162 -7.90 19.86 -31.49
N ARG A 163 -7.84 18.53 -31.32
CA ARG A 163 -8.51 17.60 -32.23
C ARG A 163 -9.89 17.26 -31.68
N TYR A 164 -10.90 17.39 -32.57
CA TYR A 164 -12.28 17.02 -32.25
C TYR A 164 -12.63 15.68 -32.86
N LEU A 165 -13.00 14.73 -32.01
CA LEU A 165 -13.47 13.41 -32.36
C LEU A 165 -14.92 13.24 -31.90
N SER A 166 -15.58 12.14 -32.28
CA SER A 166 -16.96 11.85 -31.83
C SER A 166 -17.09 11.77 -30.29
N THR A 167 -16.00 11.41 -29.61
CA THR A 167 -15.92 11.27 -28.15
C THR A 167 -15.54 12.56 -27.40
N GLY A 168 -15.21 13.64 -28.11
CA GLY A 168 -14.86 14.93 -27.52
C GLY A 168 -13.67 15.64 -28.15
N ALA A 169 -13.17 16.65 -27.43
CA ALA A 169 -11.96 17.39 -27.77
C ALA A 169 -10.75 16.79 -27.09
N TYR A 170 -9.63 16.79 -27.77
CA TYR A 170 -8.36 16.21 -27.30
C TYR A 170 -7.18 17.14 -27.61
N LEU A 171 -6.21 17.17 -26.71
CA LEU A 171 -4.87 17.70 -27.01
C LEU A 171 -4.25 16.92 -28.16
N ASN A 172 -3.51 17.60 -29.02
CA ASN A 172 -2.77 16.94 -30.10
C ASN A 172 -1.38 16.54 -29.59
N PRO A 173 -1.02 15.23 -29.51
CA PRO A 173 0.29 14.83 -29.02
C PRO A 173 1.47 15.36 -29.85
N ALA A 174 1.24 15.73 -31.11
CA ALA A 174 2.25 16.34 -31.99
C ALA A 174 2.47 17.84 -31.75
N ASP A 175 1.64 18.48 -30.90
CA ASP A 175 1.82 19.88 -30.56
C ASP A 175 2.93 20.05 -29.54
N SER A 176 3.97 20.81 -29.88
CA SER A 176 5.16 21.04 -29.06
C SER A 176 4.88 21.69 -27.69
N GLN A 177 3.74 22.31 -27.52
CA GLN A 177 3.32 22.92 -26.24
C GLN A 177 2.81 21.89 -25.24
N VAL A 178 2.28 20.74 -25.70
CA VAL A 178 1.59 19.73 -24.86
C VAL A 178 2.49 19.11 -23.81
N PRO A 179 3.77 18.72 -24.09
CA PRO A 179 4.65 18.18 -23.06
C PRO A 179 4.81 19.12 -21.86
N ASN A 180 5.16 20.37 -22.10
CA ASN A 180 5.35 21.36 -21.02
C ASN A 180 4.03 21.68 -20.28
N TYR A 181 2.93 21.75 -21.00
CA TYR A 181 1.61 22.02 -20.40
C TYR A 181 1.21 20.93 -19.41
N LEU A 182 1.30 19.65 -19.80
CA LEU A 182 0.96 18.54 -18.92
C LEU A 182 1.97 18.37 -17.76
N ALA A 183 3.25 18.67 -18.01
CA ALA A 183 4.26 18.73 -16.98
C ALA A 183 3.95 19.79 -15.92
N GLN A 184 3.48 20.98 -16.32
CA GLN A 184 3.06 22.04 -15.40
C GLN A 184 1.87 21.61 -14.53
N ILE A 185 0.86 20.96 -15.10
CA ILE A 185 -0.30 20.42 -14.38
C ILE A 185 0.15 19.43 -13.31
N CYS A 186 0.96 18.42 -13.69
CA CYS A 186 1.47 17.43 -12.75
C CYS A 186 2.39 18.07 -11.70
N GLY A 187 3.23 19.01 -12.10
CA GLY A 187 4.10 19.78 -11.20
C GLY A 187 3.31 20.65 -10.20
N GLU A 188 2.18 21.24 -10.60
CA GLU A 188 1.28 21.97 -9.70
C GLU A 188 0.74 21.04 -8.59
N VAL A 189 0.24 19.87 -8.96
CA VAL A 189 -0.24 18.87 -7.99
C VAL A 189 0.87 18.47 -7.00
N VAL A 190 2.04 18.11 -7.50
CA VAL A 190 3.15 17.62 -6.67
C VAL A 190 3.70 18.71 -5.74
N ARG A 191 3.72 19.98 -6.17
CA ARG A 191 4.14 21.11 -5.30
C ARG A 191 3.16 21.35 -4.17
N ASN A 192 1.87 21.35 -4.49
CA ASN A 192 0.83 21.82 -3.57
C ASN A 192 0.29 20.72 -2.64
N TYR A 193 0.42 19.45 -3.03
CA TYR A 193 -0.15 18.31 -2.29
C TYR A 193 0.88 17.24 -1.97
N ASP A 194 0.65 16.54 -0.88
CA ASP A 194 1.49 15.41 -0.46
C ASP A 194 0.99 14.09 -1.09
N VAL A 195 0.87 14.08 -2.41
CA VAL A 195 0.51 12.87 -3.14
C VAL A 195 1.67 11.90 -3.20
N ASP A 196 1.40 10.58 -3.14
CA ASP A 196 2.39 9.51 -3.25
C ASP A 196 2.73 9.16 -4.69
N GLY A 197 1.85 9.53 -5.64
CA GLY A 197 2.06 9.26 -7.06
C GLY A 197 1.28 10.18 -8.01
N ILE A 198 1.76 10.24 -9.25
CA ILE A 198 1.04 10.76 -10.41
C ILE A 198 0.66 9.55 -11.28
N HIS A 199 -0.62 9.40 -11.58
CA HIS A 199 -1.16 8.32 -12.39
C HIS A 199 -1.71 8.86 -13.70
N LEU A 200 -1.02 8.57 -14.82
CA LEU A 200 -1.39 9.08 -16.15
C LEU A 200 -2.36 8.12 -16.85
N ASP A 201 -3.54 8.62 -17.15
CA ASP A 201 -4.50 7.94 -18.01
C ASP A 201 -4.66 8.68 -19.33
N TYR A 202 -5.15 7.99 -20.36
CA TYR A 202 -5.22 8.53 -21.72
C TYR A 202 -3.89 9.12 -22.23
N ILE A 203 -2.75 8.65 -21.72
CA ILE A 203 -1.41 9.02 -22.20
C ILE A 203 -1.09 8.21 -23.46
N ARG A 204 -1.79 8.53 -24.53
CA ARG A 204 -1.79 7.84 -25.81
C ARG A 204 -2.47 8.68 -26.88
N TYR A 205 -2.33 8.30 -28.13
CA TYR A 205 -3.20 8.80 -29.18
C TYR A 205 -4.63 8.34 -28.90
N PRO A 206 -5.64 9.23 -28.93
CA PRO A 206 -7.01 8.87 -28.67
C PRO A 206 -7.59 7.88 -29.69
N ASP A 207 -8.49 7.02 -29.22
CA ASP A 207 -9.28 6.16 -30.10
C ASP A 207 -10.07 7.01 -31.12
N GLY A 208 -10.10 6.56 -32.37
CA GLY A 208 -10.73 7.33 -33.47
C GLY A 208 -9.82 8.36 -34.13
N TRP A 209 -8.55 8.48 -33.67
CA TRP A 209 -7.58 9.29 -34.42
C TRP A 209 -7.24 8.60 -35.76
N SER A 210 -7.04 9.41 -36.82
CA SER A 210 -6.66 8.88 -38.15
C SER A 210 -5.38 8.04 -38.07
N SER A 211 -5.26 7.02 -38.91
CA SER A 211 -4.02 6.25 -39.03
C SER A 211 -2.83 7.17 -39.36
N PRO A 212 -1.60 6.79 -38.96
CA PRO A 212 -0.40 7.52 -39.36
C PRO A 212 -0.32 7.64 -40.87
N THR A 213 0.03 8.81 -41.38
CA THR A 213 0.13 9.06 -42.84
C THR A 213 1.38 8.50 -43.45
N GLY A 214 2.37 8.10 -42.63
CA GLY A 214 3.70 7.67 -43.08
C GLY A 214 4.62 8.80 -43.51
N ARG A 215 4.15 10.07 -43.46
CA ARG A 215 4.97 11.25 -43.77
C ARG A 215 5.81 11.63 -42.56
N TYR A 216 6.89 12.37 -42.79
CA TYR A 216 7.72 12.92 -41.72
C TYR A 216 6.88 13.66 -40.68
N GLY A 217 7.11 13.34 -39.41
CA GLY A 217 6.35 13.87 -38.27
C GLY A 217 5.01 13.15 -37.99
N ASP A 218 4.60 12.19 -38.83
CA ASP A 218 3.38 11.38 -38.63
C ASP A 218 3.56 9.90 -39.06
N THR A 219 4.73 9.34 -38.83
CA THR A 219 4.96 7.89 -38.86
C THR A 219 4.51 7.25 -37.54
N ARG A 220 4.47 5.93 -37.46
CA ARG A 220 4.20 5.23 -36.20
C ARG A 220 5.26 5.55 -35.14
N ASP A 221 6.53 5.64 -35.55
CA ASP A 221 7.64 5.96 -34.64
C ASP A 221 7.59 7.42 -34.18
N ASP A 222 7.26 8.36 -35.06
CA ASP A 222 7.05 9.76 -34.68
C ASP A 222 5.98 9.88 -33.60
N ARG A 223 4.83 9.20 -33.76
CA ARG A 223 3.74 9.24 -32.78
C ARG A 223 4.15 8.63 -31.45
N ARG A 224 4.89 7.52 -31.44
CA ARG A 224 5.44 6.92 -30.22
C ARG A 224 6.41 7.88 -29.53
N THR A 225 7.29 8.49 -30.29
CA THR A 225 8.24 9.50 -29.79
C THR A 225 7.49 10.71 -29.20
N GLN A 226 6.43 11.20 -29.84
CA GLN A 226 5.63 12.32 -29.34
C GLN A 226 5.01 12.01 -27.97
N ILE A 227 4.39 10.84 -27.79
CA ILE A 227 3.84 10.42 -26.50
C ILE A 227 4.96 10.25 -25.47
N THR A 228 6.07 9.60 -25.82
CA THR A 228 7.21 9.40 -24.92
C THR A 228 7.82 10.73 -24.47
N ASN A 229 7.88 11.73 -25.34
CA ASN A 229 8.35 13.07 -24.98
C ASN A 229 7.43 13.76 -23.95
N ILE A 230 6.12 13.54 -24.04
CA ILE A 230 5.16 14.04 -23.04
C ILE A 230 5.41 13.35 -21.71
N VAL A 231 5.54 12.02 -21.70
CA VAL A 231 5.84 11.23 -20.50
C VAL A 231 7.14 11.70 -19.85
N ARG A 232 8.19 11.90 -20.63
CA ARG A 232 9.50 12.38 -20.16
C ARG A 232 9.40 13.75 -19.51
N ALA A 233 8.73 14.71 -20.16
CA ALA A 233 8.56 16.05 -19.61
C ALA A 233 7.82 16.04 -18.26
N ILE A 234 6.78 15.19 -18.12
CA ILE A 234 6.05 15.03 -16.87
C ILE A 234 6.96 14.38 -15.81
N HIS A 235 7.64 13.26 -16.15
CA HIS A 235 8.57 12.59 -15.25
C HIS A 235 9.61 13.54 -14.70
N ASP A 236 10.32 14.25 -15.58
CA ASP A 236 11.42 15.14 -15.19
C ASP A 236 10.91 16.26 -14.27
N GLN A 237 9.75 16.84 -14.57
CA GLN A 237 9.11 17.85 -13.73
C GLN A 237 8.71 17.31 -12.35
N VAL A 238 8.10 16.14 -12.29
CA VAL A 238 7.66 15.51 -11.03
C VAL A 238 8.86 15.13 -10.16
N LYS A 239 9.84 14.44 -10.75
CA LYS A 239 11.04 13.96 -10.01
C LYS A 239 11.96 15.11 -9.56
N ALA A 240 11.98 16.22 -10.28
CA ALA A 240 12.70 17.44 -9.85
C ALA A 240 12.08 18.09 -8.60
N ILE A 241 10.76 17.97 -8.41
CA ILE A 241 10.05 18.57 -7.26
C ILE A 241 10.08 17.60 -6.06
N LYS A 242 9.66 16.35 -6.25
CA LYS A 242 9.60 15.31 -5.22
C LYS A 242 10.03 13.97 -5.82
N PRO A 243 11.29 13.56 -5.66
CA PRO A 243 11.83 12.35 -6.31
C PRO A 243 11.17 11.04 -5.83
N TRP A 244 10.51 11.06 -4.67
CA TRP A 244 9.78 9.91 -4.13
C TRP A 244 8.37 9.74 -4.69
N VAL A 245 7.78 10.75 -5.37
CA VAL A 245 6.46 10.62 -5.99
C VAL A 245 6.54 9.63 -7.15
N LYS A 246 5.77 8.54 -7.05
CA LYS A 246 5.74 7.48 -8.06
C LYS A 246 5.11 7.96 -9.35
N MET A 247 5.75 7.62 -10.48
CA MET A 247 5.17 7.80 -11.81
C MET A 247 4.47 6.52 -12.23
N SER A 248 3.20 6.59 -12.56
CA SER A 248 2.42 5.44 -13.03
C SER A 248 1.49 5.81 -14.18
N CYS A 249 1.05 4.82 -14.93
CA CYS A 249 0.00 5.01 -15.92
C CYS A 249 -0.90 3.78 -16.08
N SER A 250 -2.09 3.98 -16.68
CA SER A 250 -3.04 2.93 -17.09
C SER A 250 -2.93 2.67 -18.59
N PRO A 251 -2.00 1.79 -19.04
CA PRO A 251 -1.94 1.43 -20.44
C PRO A 251 -3.08 0.50 -20.84
N ILE A 252 -3.33 0.37 -22.15
CA ILE A 252 -4.19 -0.68 -22.68
C ILE A 252 -3.68 -2.04 -22.20
N GLY A 253 -4.58 -2.92 -21.81
CA GLY A 253 -4.26 -4.21 -21.17
C GLY A 253 -3.42 -5.18 -22.01
N LYS A 254 -3.23 -4.88 -23.30
CA LYS A 254 -2.32 -5.58 -24.23
C LYS A 254 -1.28 -4.58 -24.72
N TYR A 255 0.00 -4.86 -24.47
CA TYR A 255 1.07 -3.99 -24.94
C TYR A 255 1.22 -4.05 -26.46
N ALA A 256 1.46 -5.26 -26.99
CA ALA A 256 1.59 -5.58 -28.40
C ALA A 256 0.89 -6.90 -28.71
N ASP A 257 0.81 -7.28 -29.99
CA ASP A 257 0.32 -8.61 -30.37
C ASP A 257 1.33 -9.69 -29.97
N LEU A 258 0.84 -10.82 -29.47
CA LEU A 258 1.65 -11.98 -29.12
C LEU A 258 1.56 -13.04 -30.26
N ASN A 259 2.71 -13.56 -30.68
CA ASN A 259 2.81 -14.40 -31.89
C ASN A 259 1.99 -15.69 -31.82
N HIS A 260 1.87 -16.30 -30.65
CA HIS A 260 1.20 -17.59 -30.44
C HIS A 260 -0.29 -17.48 -30.06
N TYR A 261 -0.84 -16.27 -30.03
CA TYR A 261 -2.24 -16.04 -29.60
C TYR A 261 -3.05 -15.31 -30.68
N SER A 262 -4.32 -15.69 -30.81
CA SER A 262 -5.22 -15.13 -31.82
C SER A 262 -5.72 -13.71 -31.51
N SER A 263 -5.48 -13.23 -30.29
CA SER A 263 -5.90 -11.91 -29.84
C SER A 263 -5.01 -10.82 -30.45
N LYS A 264 -5.39 -10.31 -31.63
CA LYS A 264 -4.60 -9.36 -32.39
C LYS A 264 -5.32 -8.04 -32.61
N ASN A 265 -4.56 -7.05 -33.08
CA ASN A 265 -5.00 -5.76 -33.63
C ASN A 265 -5.34 -4.62 -32.66
N TYR A 266 -5.83 -4.85 -31.45
CA TYR A 266 -6.08 -3.77 -30.48
C TYR A 266 -5.08 -3.88 -29.34
N ASN A 267 -4.02 -3.09 -29.43
CA ASN A 267 -2.96 -3.02 -28.42
C ASN A 267 -2.48 -1.58 -28.24
N GLY A 268 -1.77 -1.32 -27.16
CA GLY A 268 -1.31 0.03 -26.80
C GLY A 268 -0.24 0.55 -27.74
N ARG A 269 0.78 -0.28 -28.03
CA ARG A 269 1.97 0.11 -28.80
C ARG A 269 1.64 0.47 -30.25
N ASP A 270 0.98 -0.44 -30.97
CA ASP A 270 0.86 -0.30 -32.43
C ASP A 270 -0.36 0.50 -32.86
N ARG A 271 -1.43 0.48 -32.04
CA ARG A 271 -2.66 1.20 -32.35
C ARG A 271 -2.73 2.61 -31.76
N LEU A 272 -2.17 2.78 -30.55
CA LEU A 272 -2.36 4.00 -29.77
C LEU A 272 -1.03 4.69 -29.43
N SER A 273 0.08 4.17 -29.97
CA SER A 273 1.42 4.74 -29.81
C SER A 273 1.88 4.84 -28.34
N GLN A 274 1.46 3.85 -27.52
CA GLN A 274 1.68 3.80 -26.08
C GLN A 274 2.79 2.80 -25.75
N GLU A 275 4.04 3.26 -25.68
CA GLU A 275 5.23 2.41 -25.44
C GLU A 275 5.49 2.17 -23.95
N SER A 276 4.49 1.72 -23.22
CA SER A 276 4.52 1.67 -21.76
C SER A 276 5.58 0.71 -21.18
N GLN A 277 5.87 -0.44 -21.81
CA GLN A 277 6.99 -1.29 -21.38
C GLN A 277 8.35 -0.60 -21.60
N GLU A 278 8.50 0.15 -22.70
CA GLU A 278 9.71 0.93 -22.95
C GLU A 278 9.89 2.07 -21.93
N TRP A 279 8.78 2.68 -21.44
CA TRP A 279 8.86 3.68 -20.38
C TRP A 279 9.33 3.09 -19.04
N LEU A 280 8.98 1.82 -18.73
CA LEU A 280 9.57 1.11 -17.58
C LEU A 280 11.08 0.91 -17.76
N ARG A 281 11.48 0.42 -18.95
CA ARG A 281 12.90 0.18 -19.29
C ARG A 281 13.73 1.45 -19.18
N GLN A 282 13.19 2.60 -19.61
CA GLN A 282 13.85 3.90 -19.51
C GLN A 282 13.78 4.53 -18.12
N GLY A 283 13.07 3.93 -17.15
CA GLY A 283 12.88 4.48 -15.81
C GLY A 283 11.94 5.69 -15.77
N LEU A 284 11.15 5.94 -16.81
CA LEU A 284 10.16 7.02 -16.87
C LEU A 284 8.87 6.69 -16.11
N MET A 285 8.62 5.41 -15.87
CA MET A 285 7.53 4.91 -15.03
C MET A 285 8.08 4.02 -13.92
N ASP A 286 7.50 4.13 -12.73
CA ASP A 286 7.80 3.28 -11.58
C ASP A 286 6.80 2.11 -11.51
N GLN A 287 5.57 2.32 -12.01
CA GLN A 287 4.48 1.35 -11.98
C GLN A 287 3.64 1.44 -13.25
N LEU A 288 3.10 0.30 -13.69
CA LEU A 288 2.03 0.26 -14.70
C LEU A 288 0.79 -0.44 -14.15
N TYR A 289 -0.36 0.09 -14.54
CA TYR A 289 -1.69 -0.45 -14.22
C TYR A 289 -2.40 -0.85 -15.53
N PRO A 290 -1.98 -1.93 -16.22
CA PRO A 290 -2.59 -2.32 -17.48
C PRO A 290 -4.10 -2.56 -17.32
N MET A 291 -4.92 -1.94 -18.15
CA MET A 291 -6.38 -2.09 -18.15
C MET A 291 -6.77 -3.44 -18.75
N GLN A 292 -6.55 -4.52 -17.99
CA GLN A 292 -6.75 -5.90 -18.44
C GLN A 292 -8.20 -6.35 -18.28
N TYR A 293 -9.12 -5.59 -18.85
CA TYR A 293 -10.57 -5.83 -18.79
C TYR A 293 -11.01 -6.92 -19.78
N PHE A 294 -10.33 -8.06 -19.72
CA PHE A 294 -10.51 -9.20 -20.62
C PHE A 294 -10.60 -10.52 -19.84
N ARG A 295 -10.81 -11.65 -20.53
CA ARG A 295 -10.85 -13.02 -19.98
C ARG A 295 -10.05 -13.98 -20.84
N GLY A 296 -9.66 -15.13 -20.27
CA GLY A 296 -9.06 -16.25 -20.96
C GLY A 296 -7.78 -15.86 -21.72
N THR A 297 -7.68 -16.22 -22.99
CA THR A 297 -6.51 -15.94 -23.85
C THR A 297 -6.28 -14.46 -24.15
N ASN A 298 -7.25 -13.60 -23.85
CA ASN A 298 -7.10 -12.15 -23.91
C ASN A 298 -6.54 -11.54 -22.63
N TYR A 299 -6.48 -12.30 -21.54
CA TYR A 299 -6.01 -11.86 -20.23
C TYR A 299 -4.67 -12.50 -19.83
N TYR A 300 -4.65 -13.83 -19.61
CA TYR A 300 -3.53 -14.52 -18.97
C TYR A 300 -2.21 -14.44 -19.74
N PRO A 301 -2.15 -14.61 -21.07
CA PRO A 301 -0.90 -14.45 -21.81
C PRO A 301 -0.34 -13.04 -21.75
N PHE A 302 -1.22 -12.04 -21.75
CA PHE A 302 -0.80 -10.64 -21.64
C PHE A 302 -0.41 -10.25 -20.21
N LEU A 303 -0.98 -10.89 -19.19
CA LEU A 303 -0.52 -10.74 -17.82
C LEU A 303 0.92 -11.24 -17.66
N ALA A 304 1.24 -12.39 -18.26
CA ALA A 304 2.60 -12.94 -18.29
C ALA A 304 3.56 -12.02 -19.07
N ASP A 305 3.15 -11.49 -20.22
CA ASP A 305 3.93 -10.53 -21.00
C ASP A 305 4.26 -9.25 -20.20
N TRP A 306 3.31 -8.76 -19.39
CA TRP A 306 3.56 -7.62 -18.49
C TRP A 306 4.58 -7.97 -17.40
N GLU A 307 4.50 -9.17 -16.82
CA GLU A 307 5.43 -9.62 -15.77
C GLU A 307 6.84 -9.78 -16.33
N GLU A 308 6.99 -10.46 -17.47
CA GLU A 308 8.27 -10.71 -18.14
C GLU A 308 8.99 -9.40 -18.54
N ASN A 309 8.24 -8.36 -18.89
CA ASN A 309 8.76 -7.07 -19.35
C ASN A 309 8.64 -5.93 -18.31
N LYS A 310 8.56 -6.25 -17.01
CA LYS A 310 8.44 -5.23 -15.95
C LYS A 310 9.75 -4.49 -15.64
N HIS A 311 10.90 -4.99 -16.08
CA HIS A 311 12.21 -4.35 -15.92
C HIS A 311 12.52 -3.94 -14.46
N ALA A 312 12.28 -4.86 -13.50
CA ALA A 312 12.41 -4.63 -12.06
C ALA A 312 11.50 -3.50 -11.49
N LYS A 313 10.48 -3.11 -12.23
CA LYS A 313 9.42 -2.18 -11.81
C LYS A 313 8.16 -2.94 -11.41
N GLU A 314 7.12 -2.23 -11.00
CA GLU A 314 5.90 -2.84 -10.53
C GLU A 314 4.80 -2.88 -11.60
N ILE A 315 4.17 -4.05 -11.73
CA ILE A 315 2.93 -4.22 -12.49
C ILE A 315 1.77 -4.41 -11.51
N VAL A 316 0.66 -3.74 -11.76
CA VAL A 316 -0.58 -3.85 -11.01
C VAL A 316 -1.70 -4.15 -12.00
N SER A 317 -2.21 -5.38 -12.01
CA SER A 317 -3.25 -5.77 -12.97
C SER A 317 -4.55 -5.00 -12.75
N GLY A 318 -5.01 -4.27 -13.74
CA GLY A 318 -6.32 -3.62 -13.74
C GLY A 318 -7.43 -4.66 -13.93
N ILE A 319 -8.25 -4.85 -12.90
CA ILE A 319 -9.36 -5.81 -12.88
C ILE A 319 -10.66 -5.12 -13.30
N GLY A 320 -11.32 -5.68 -14.30
CA GLY A 320 -12.63 -5.19 -14.78
C GLY A 320 -13.77 -5.55 -13.83
N THR A 321 -13.73 -5.07 -12.60
CA THR A 321 -14.74 -5.35 -11.56
C THR A 321 -16.16 -4.92 -11.99
N TYR A 322 -16.25 -3.89 -12.83
CA TYR A 322 -17.54 -3.43 -13.37
C TYR A 322 -18.29 -4.49 -14.19
N PHE A 323 -17.56 -5.43 -14.79
CA PHE A 323 -18.18 -6.54 -15.53
C PHE A 323 -18.95 -7.54 -14.66
N LEU A 324 -18.84 -7.45 -13.33
CA LEU A 324 -19.70 -8.20 -12.41
C LEU A 324 -21.16 -7.69 -12.44
N ASP A 325 -21.36 -6.44 -12.86
CA ASP A 325 -22.72 -5.91 -13.05
C ASP A 325 -23.35 -6.52 -14.32
N PRO A 326 -24.59 -7.05 -14.24
CA PRO A 326 -25.28 -7.62 -15.42
C PRO A 326 -25.45 -6.64 -16.58
N ARG A 327 -25.50 -5.34 -16.33
CA ARG A 327 -25.66 -4.30 -17.35
C ARG A 327 -24.38 -4.02 -18.13
N GLU A 328 -23.21 -4.44 -17.57
CA GLU A 328 -21.90 -4.16 -18.18
C GLU A 328 -21.32 -5.40 -18.89
N GLY A 329 -21.31 -6.57 -18.27
CA GLY A 329 -20.71 -7.75 -18.87
C GLY A 329 -21.14 -9.08 -18.28
N ASN A 330 -21.81 -9.05 -17.14
CA ASN A 330 -22.34 -10.21 -16.44
C ASN A 330 -21.29 -11.33 -16.20
N TRP A 331 -20.06 -10.95 -15.88
CA TRP A 331 -19.03 -11.91 -15.51
C TRP A 331 -19.41 -12.56 -14.18
N LYS A 332 -18.96 -13.80 -13.99
CA LYS A 332 -19.08 -14.47 -12.69
C LYS A 332 -17.92 -14.07 -11.79
N LEU A 333 -18.18 -13.94 -10.50
CA LEU A 333 -17.17 -13.60 -9.50
C LEU A 333 -15.94 -14.53 -9.55
N ASN A 334 -16.14 -15.81 -9.87
CA ASN A 334 -15.03 -16.77 -9.97
C ASN A 334 -13.98 -16.39 -11.04
N GLU A 335 -14.36 -15.68 -12.11
CA GLU A 335 -13.38 -15.18 -13.08
C GLU A 335 -12.50 -14.11 -12.46
N VAL A 336 -13.09 -13.15 -11.74
CA VAL A 336 -12.34 -12.10 -11.03
C VAL A 336 -11.43 -12.71 -9.95
N LYS A 337 -11.96 -13.66 -9.16
CA LYS A 337 -11.15 -14.40 -8.17
C LYS A 337 -9.95 -15.08 -8.80
N ARG A 338 -10.14 -15.73 -9.94
CA ARG A 338 -9.07 -16.40 -10.67
C ARG A 338 -8.01 -15.41 -11.16
N GLN A 339 -8.44 -14.27 -11.72
CA GLN A 339 -7.52 -13.21 -12.16
C GLN A 339 -6.66 -12.68 -11.01
N MET A 340 -7.27 -12.39 -9.86
CA MET A 340 -6.56 -11.91 -8.67
C MET A 340 -5.57 -12.96 -8.13
N ASN A 341 -5.97 -14.23 -8.06
CA ASN A 341 -5.07 -15.30 -7.62
C ASN A 341 -3.86 -15.44 -8.55
N VAL A 342 -4.07 -15.51 -9.86
CA VAL A 342 -2.97 -15.63 -10.84
C VAL A 342 -2.08 -14.39 -10.81
N SER A 343 -2.63 -13.19 -10.63
CA SER A 343 -1.82 -11.97 -10.47
C SER A 343 -0.90 -12.07 -9.24
N ARG A 344 -1.43 -12.49 -8.09
CA ARG A 344 -0.64 -12.66 -6.86
C ARG A 344 0.43 -13.74 -6.98
N ASP A 345 0.11 -14.88 -7.63
CA ASP A 345 1.08 -15.97 -7.87
C ASP A 345 2.26 -15.51 -8.73
N LEU A 346 2.03 -14.54 -9.63
CA LEU A 346 3.07 -13.89 -10.44
C LEU A 346 3.77 -12.71 -9.72
N GLY A 347 3.42 -12.41 -8.48
CA GLY A 347 3.95 -11.25 -7.75
C GLY A 347 3.45 -9.91 -8.30
N ILE A 348 2.30 -9.90 -8.98
CA ILE A 348 1.64 -8.74 -9.57
C ILE A 348 0.54 -8.27 -8.61
N GLY A 349 0.49 -6.96 -8.33
CA GLY A 349 -0.60 -6.34 -7.60
C GLY A 349 -1.93 -6.30 -8.39
N HIS A 350 -2.99 -5.82 -7.79
CA HIS A 350 -4.27 -5.67 -8.48
C HIS A 350 -4.93 -4.31 -8.18
N ALA A 351 -5.74 -3.84 -9.14
CA ALA A 351 -6.48 -2.59 -9.04
C ALA A 351 -7.91 -2.76 -9.58
N HIS A 352 -8.90 -2.42 -8.78
CA HIS A 352 -10.31 -2.55 -9.18
C HIS A 352 -10.79 -1.35 -10.00
N PHE A 353 -11.27 -1.58 -11.20
CA PHE A 353 -12.00 -0.59 -11.97
C PHE A 353 -13.50 -0.91 -11.91
N ARG A 354 -14.26 -0.11 -11.18
CA ARG A 354 -13.96 1.05 -10.35
C ARG A 354 -14.63 0.94 -8.98
N SER A 355 -14.40 1.93 -8.13
CA SER A 355 -14.85 1.99 -6.74
C SER A 355 -16.28 1.54 -6.49
N ALA A 356 -17.28 2.10 -7.19
CA ALA A 356 -18.69 1.80 -6.95
C ALA A 356 -19.05 0.31 -7.12
N PHE A 357 -18.36 -0.42 -8.01
CA PHE A 357 -18.63 -1.84 -8.20
C PHE A 357 -18.02 -2.71 -7.08
N LEU A 358 -16.89 -2.27 -6.52
CA LEU A 358 -16.26 -2.89 -5.35
C LEU A 358 -17.09 -2.61 -4.09
N THR A 359 -17.33 -1.33 -3.78
CA THR A 359 -17.97 -0.90 -2.52
C THR A 359 -19.45 -1.26 -2.43
N ASN A 360 -20.14 -1.40 -3.57
CA ASN A 360 -21.48 -1.96 -3.62
C ASN A 360 -21.51 -3.50 -3.53
N ASN A 361 -20.36 -4.12 -3.27
CA ASN A 361 -20.18 -5.55 -3.06
C ASN A 361 -20.82 -6.42 -4.16
N LYS A 362 -20.64 -6.04 -5.45
CA LYS A 362 -21.23 -6.75 -6.57
C LYS A 362 -20.84 -8.23 -6.56
N GLN A 363 -21.83 -9.12 -6.50
CA GLN A 363 -21.66 -10.58 -6.38
C GLN A 363 -20.77 -11.03 -5.20
N GLY A 364 -20.55 -10.20 -4.16
CA GLY A 364 -19.70 -10.51 -3.02
C GLY A 364 -18.21 -10.26 -3.24
N ILE A 365 -17.84 -9.34 -4.15
CA ILE A 365 -16.42 -9.02 -4.45
C ILE A 365 -15.73 -8.35 -3.26
N LEU A 366 -16.38 -7.48 -2.50
CA LEU A 366 -15.79 -6.83 -1.33
C LEU A 366 -15.53 -7.84 -0.21
N ASP A 367 -16.49 -8.76 0.02
CA ASP A 367 -16.32 -9.83 1.01
C ASP A 367 -15.15 -10.74 0.63
N PHE A 368 -15.00 -11.03 -0.67
CA PHE A 368 -13.85 -11.79 -1.16
C PHE A 368 -12.55 -11.03 -0.97
N GLU A 369 -12.52 -9.74 -1.28
CA GLU A 369 -11.34 -8.88 -1.13
C GLU A 369 -10.84 -8.87 0.32
N GLN A 370 -11.74 -8.75 1.30
CA GLN A 370 -11.42 -8.81 2.73
C GLN A 370 -10.78 -10.14 3.13
N GLN A 371 -11.26 -11.25 2.56
CA GLN A 371 -10.69 -12.58 2.82
C GLN A 371 -9.35 -12.78 2.09
N PHE A 372 -9.25 -12.33 0.85
CA PHE A 372 -8.07 -12.44 0.01
C PHE A 372 -6.90 -11.61 0.54
N ASN A 373 -7.19 -10.44 1.07
CA ASN A 373 -6.24 -9.53 1.71
C ASN A 373 -6.33 -9.62 3.23
N ALA A 374 -6.20 -10.81 3.80
CA ALA A 374 -6.38 -11.06 5.23
C ALA A 374 -5.50 -10.17 6.14
N TYR A 375 -4.36 -9.71 5.64
CA TYR A 375 -3.40 -8.89 6.37
C TYR A 375 -3.05 -7.63 5.57
N PRO A 376 -2.70 -6.51 6.24
CA PRO A 376 -2.18 -5.33 5.56
C PRO A 376 -0.93 -5.66 4.72
N ALA A 377 -0.72 -4.90 3.66
CA ALA A 377 0.48 -4.99 2.85
C ALA A 377 1.00 -3.59 2.49
N LEU A 378 2.31 -3.48 2.28
CA LEU A 378 2.94 -2.27 1.79
C LEU A 378 2.93 -2.25 0.26
N PRO A 379 2.79 -1.09 -0.39
CA PRO A 379 3.18 -0.94 -1.78
C PRO A 379 4.66 -1.29 -1.98
N GLN A 380 5.06 -1.59 -3.22
CA GLN A 380 6.48 -1.82 -3.53
C GLN A 380 7.30 -0.55 -3.29
N ALA A 381 8.49 -0.73 -2.71
CA ALA A 381 9.44 0.36 -2.55
C ALA A 381 9.98 0.83 -3.92
N LEU A 382 10.32 2.12 -4.02
CA LEU A 382 11.06 2.62 -5.19
C LEU A 382 12.51 2.11 -5.11
N GLU A 383 13.01 1.53 -6.19
CA GLU A 383 14.38 0.98 -6.26
C GLU A 383 15.48 2.03 -6.10
N SER A 384 15.18 3.29 -6.31
CA SER A 384 16.16 4.37 -6.28
C SER A 384 16.58 4.71 -4.86
N LYS A 385 17.77 4.26 -4.50
CA LYS A 385 18.54 4.56 -3.29
C LYS A 385 18.14 3.73 -2.06
N GLN A 386 18.88 2.68 -1.83
CA GLN A 386 19.05 2.05 -0.51
C GLN A 386 19.60 3.10 0.48
N GLN A 387 18.74 3.99 0.96
CA GLN A 387 19.04 4.78 2.14
C GLN A 387 18.66 3.92 3.34
N THR A 388 19.58 3.78 4.28
CA THR A 388 19.30 3.15 5.57
C THR A 388 18.27 4.02 6.28
N VAL A 389 17.06 3.53 6.43
CA VAL A 389 15.99 4.21 7.18
C VAL A 389 16.35 4.15 8.66
N ALA A 390 16.35 5.30 9.34
CA ALA A 390 16.60 5.34 10.77
C ALA A 390 15.48 4.59 11.51
N ALA A 391 15.88 3.61 12.34
CA ALA A 391 14.93 2.86 13.14
C ALA A 391 14.26 3.78 14.19
N PRO A 392 13.01 3.47 14.60
CA PRO A 392 12.41 4.12 15.75
C PRO A 392 13.17 3.75 17.03
N SER A 393 13.02 4.58 18.07
CA SER A 393 13.62 4.37 19.38
C SER A 393 12.57 4.40 20.49
N TYR A 394 12.94 3.92 21.68
CA TYR A 394 12.06 4.01 22.84
C TYR A 394 11.86 5.46 23.27
N CYS A 395 10.66 5.78 23.76
CA CYS A 395 10.44 7.01 24.52
C CYS A 395 11.22 6.91 25.81
N LYS A 396 12.20 7.84 26.09
CA LYS A 396 13.05 7.86 27.29
C LYS A 396 12.76 6.67 28.24
N ASP A 397 12.96 6.48 29.36
CA ASP A 397 12.91 5.33 30.28
C ASP A 397 11.74 4.30 30.14
N ASN A 398 10.90 4.41 29.11
CA ASN A 398 9.76 3.50 28.87
C ASN A 398 10.11 2.39 27.89
N ASP A 399 9.41 1.25 28.03
CA ASP A 399 9.36 0.21 26.99
C ASP A 399 8.44 0.65 25.83
N LEU A 400 8.38 -0.12 24.77
CA LEU A 400 7.46 0.08 23.64
C LEU A 400 5.99 0.13 24.12
N ILE A 401 5.62 -0.70 25.09
CA ILE A 401 4.31 -0.66 25.76
C ILE A 401 4.37 0.36 26.89
N MET A 402 3.70 1.51 26.75
CA MET A 402 3.61 2.55 27.78
C MET A 402 2.59 2.23 28.87
N SER A 403 1.45 1.70 28.48
CA SER A 403 0.38 1.33 29.40
C SER A 403 -0.43 0.16 28.87
N GLU A 404 -0.91 -0.66 29.77
CA GLU A 404 -1.78 -1.80 29.47
C GLU A 404 -2.86 -1.87 30.54
N ASP A 405 -4.12 -1.93 30.12
CA ASP A 405 -5.27 -2.25 30.97
C ASP A 405 -6.02 -3.47 30.39
N SER A 406 -7.15 -3.84 31.00
CA SER A 406 -7.95 -4.99 30.56
C SER A 406 -8.49 -4.87 29.12
N ASN A 407 -8.61 -3.65 28.59
CA ASN A 407 -9.29 -3.37 27.32
C ASN A 407 -8.40 -2.71 26.28
N THR A 408 -7.29 -2.08 26.68
CA THR A 408 -6.42 -1.32 25.78
C THR A 408 -4.94 -1.55 26.05
N LYS A 409 -4.13 -1.47 25.00
CA LYS A 409 -2.67 -1.34 25.05
C LYS A 409 -2.26 -0.07 24.34
N GLN A 410 -1.41 0.72 24.97
CA GLN A 410 -0.84 1.92 24.37
C GLN A 410 0.63 1.67 24.03
N LEU A 411 0.93 1.75 22.73
CA LEU A 411 2.29 1.70 22.20
C LEU A 411 2.79 3.12 21.95
N ALA A 412 4.05 3.41 22.26
CA ALA A 412 4.68 4.69 21.94
C ALA A 412 6.15 4.53 21.59
N TRP A 413 6.61 5.36 20.67
CA TRP A 413 7.99 5.36 20.16
C TRP A 413 8.39 6.76 19.71
N GLU A 414 9.69 6.97 19.56
CA GLU A 414 10.28 8.17 18.97
C GLU A 414 10.84 7.85 17.58
N GLY A 415 10.91 8.86 16.71
CA GLY A 415 11.47 8.72 15.36
C GLY A 415 11.18 9.94 14.49
N ILE A 416 11.85 10.02 13.35
CA ILE A 416 11.77 11.16 12.41
C ILE A 416 11.05 10.78 11.10
N SER A 417 10.75 9.49 10.91
CA SER A 417 10.09 9.02 9.69
C SER A 417 8.63 9.49 9.60
N PRO A 418 8.11 9.69 8.39
CA PRO A 418 6.73 10.10 8.20
C PRO A 418 5.72 9.01 8.56
N TYR A 419 6.12 7.75 8.44
CA TYR A 419 5.25 6.60 8.67
C TYR A 419 5.96 5.48 9.44
N TYR A 420 5.17 4.63 10.08
CA TYR A 420 5.61 3.46 10.84
C TYR A 420 4.71 2.27 10.55
N ASN A 421 5.29 1.06 10.53
CA ASN A 421 4.51 -0.17 10.56
C ASN A 421 4.50 -0.74 11.97
N ILE A 422 3.38 -1.29 12.35
CA ILE A 422 3.19 -1.95 13.63
C ILE A 422 3.00 -3.45 13.39
N TYR A 423 3.75 -4.25 14.11
CA TYR A 423 3.71 -5.70 14.05
C TYR A 423 3.36 -6.28 15.41
N ALA A 424 2.68 -7.42 15.41
CA ALA A 424 2.32 -8.16 16.60
C ALA A 424 2.47 -9.67 16.36
N SER A 425 3.00 -10.40 17.35
CA SER A 425 3.17 -11.85 17.27
C SER A 425 3.13 -12.48 18.66
N LYS A 426 2.78 -13.77 18.72
CA LYS A 426 2.92 -14.59 19.94
C LYS A 426 4.36 -15.04 20.17
N THR A 427 5.24 -14.91 19.19
CA THR A 427 6.65 -15.28 19.29
C THR A 427 7.53 -14.04 19.39
N PHE A 428 8.55 -14.11 20.23
CA PHE A 428 9.57 -13.08 20.37
C PHE A 428 10.93 -13.61 19.89
N PRO A 429 11.72 -12.80 19.14
CA PRO A 429 11.37 -11.50 18.60
C PRO A 429 10.28 -11.59 17.53
N VAL A 430 9.56 -10.49 17.33
CA VAL A 430 8.52 -10.42 16.29
C VAL A 430 9.17 -10.46 14.91
N ASP A 431 8.81 -11.45 14.11
CA ASP A 431 9.30 -11.58 12.73
C ASP A 431 8.56 -10.60 11.80
N ILE A 432 9.22 -9.51 11.46
CA ILE A 432 8.66 -8.47 10.58
C ILE A 432 8.61 -8.87 9.11
N THR A 433 9.17 -10.01 8.72
CA THR A 433 9.11 -10.47 7.32
C THR A 433 7.77 -11.10 6.97
N LYS A 434 7.03 -11.54 7.99
CA LYS A 434 5.73 -12.18 7.85
C LYS A 434 4.59 -11.16 7.76
N ALA A 435 3.80 -11.24 6.69
CA ALA A 435 2.62 -10.38 6.51
C ALA A 435 1.59 -10.55 7.64
N GLU A 436 1.43 -11.77 8.15
CA GLU A 436 0.50 -12.11 9.23
C GLU A 436 0.78 -11.41 10.55
N ASN A 437 2.01 -10.95 10.75
CA ASN A 437 2.41 -10.18 11.92
C ASN A 437 2.14 -8.68 11.77
N MET A 438 1.87 -8.17 10.55
CA MET A 438 1.58 -6.75 10.33
C MET A 438 0.15 -6.43 10.80
N VAL A 439 0.05 -5.56 11.81
CA VAL A 439 -1.23 -5.08 12.36
C VAL A 439 -1.65 -3.76 11.69
N TYR A 440 -0.68 -2.90 11.41
CA TYR A 440 -0.91 -1.61 10.79
C TYR A 440 0.23 -1.26 9.83
N ALA A 441 -0.13 -0.85 8.61
CA ALA A 441 0.82 -0.37 7.62
C ALA A 441 0.79 1.17 7.53
N LYS A 442 1.95 1.81 7.43
CA LYS A 442 2.11 3.27 7.19
C LYS A 442 1.32 4.16 8.18
N PHE A 443 1.37 3.85 9.46
CA PHE A 443 0.79 4.70 10.49
C PHE A 443 1.57 6.02 10.62
N SER A 444 0.88 7.15 10.61
CA SER A 444 1.51 8.49 10.62
C SER A 444 1.78 9.07 12.02
N GLY A 445 1.38 8.36 13.08
CA GLY A 445 1.59 8.78 14.48
C GLY A 445 2.82 8.14 15.12
N LYS A 446 3.10 8.53 16.35
CA LYS A 446 4.15 7.97 17.22
C LYS A 446 3.60 7.32 18.49
N MET A 447 2.28 7.26 18.59
CA MET A 447 1.55 6.62 19.68
C MET A 447 0.29 5.97 19.11
N LEU A 448 0.06 4.72 19.45
CA LEU A 448 -1.10 3.96 19.01
C LEU A 448 -1.78 3.29 20.20
N THR A 449 -3.07 3.52 20.36
CA THR A 449 -3.90 2.78 21.31
C THR A 449 -4.60 1.65 20.57
N LEU A 450 -4.22 0.42 20.91
CA LEU A 450 -4.88 -0.78 20.43
C LEU A 450 -6.00 -1.12 21.43
N LYS A 451 -7.23 -1.18 20.94
CA LYS A 451 -8.32 -1.84 21.68
C LYS A 451 -7.93 -3.32 21.74
N ASN A 452 -7.95 -3.89 22.93
CA ASN A 452 -7.49 -5.26 23.14
C ASN A 452 -8.45 -6.28 22.48
N PRO A 453 -8.34 -6.58 21.18
CA PRO A 453 -9.10 -7.65 20.56
C PRO A 453 -8.49 -9.02 20.92
N TYR A 454 -7.29 -9.00 21.47
CA TYR A 454 -6.52 -10.18 21.86
C TYR A 454 -6.38 -10.20 23.38
N GLN A 455 -7.42 -10.61 24.09
CA GLN A 455 -7.36 -11.02 25.51
C GLN A 455 -6.37 -12.19 25.73
N GLN A 456 -5.36 -12.30 24.87
CA GLN A 456 -4.33 -13.31 24.99
C GLN A 456 -3.09 -12.65 25.61
N HIS A 457 -2.81 -13.03 26.86
CA HIS A 457 -1.50 -12.86 27.49
C HIS A 457 -0.41 -13.34 26.52
N ASN A 458 0.66 -12.58 26.35
CA ASN A 458 1.84 -12.87 25.52
C ASN A 458 1.76 -12.48 24.03
N ILE A 459 1.24 -11.31 23.70
CA ILE A 459 1.46 -10.68 22.38
C ILE A 459 2.64 -9.72 22.51
N HIS A 460 3.65 -9.90 21.66
CA HIS A 460 4.81 -9.03 21.50
C HIS A 460 4.60 -8.08 20.33
N TYR A 461 5.18 -6.89 20.41
CA TYR A 461 5.06 -5.87 19.38
C TYR A 461 6.43 -5.44 18.86
N ALA A 462 6.44 -5.04 17.60
CA ALA A 462 7.60 -4.40 16.97
C ALA A 462 7.15 -3.24 16.08
N ILE A 463 7.99 -2.22 15.97
CA ILE A 463 7.74 -1.04 15.15
C ILE A 463 8.89 -0.88 14.17
N THR A 464 8.58 -0.62 12.91
CA THR A 464 9.55 -0.18 11.90
C THR A 464 9.20 1.21 11.40
N ALA A 465 10.20 1.95 10.96
CA ALA A 465 10.03 3.23 10.29
C ALA A 465 9.95 3.03 8.77
N ILE A 466 9.12 3.82 8.10
CA ILE A 466 8.98 3.84 6.65
C ILE A 466 9.32 5.23 6.12
N ASP A 467 10.23 5.32 5.16
CA ASP A 467 10.56 6.56 4.49
C ASP A 467 9.59 6.89 3.32
N ARG A 468 9.82 8.02 2.66
CA ARG A 468 9.02 8.46 1.51
C ARG A 468 9.18 7.58 0.26
N PHE A 469 10.19 6.73 0.20
CA PHE A 469 10.44 5.79 -0.90
C PHE A 469 9.86 4.40 -0.62
N ASP A 470 9.10 4.24 0.47
CA ASP A 470 8.57 2.97 0.99
C ASP A 470 9.65 1.97 1.44
N ASN A 471 10.88 2.44 1.74
CA ASN A 471 11.90 1.62 2.39
C ASN A 471 11.59 1.47 3.88
N GLU A 472 11.92 0.31 4.43
CA GLU A 472 11.64 -0.07 5.81
C GLU A 472 12.92 -0.20 6.62
N SER A 473 12.91 0.30 7.86
CA SER A 473 14.01 0.18 8.80
C SER A 473 14.10 -1.22 9.43
N ILE A 474 15.17 -1.47 10.17
CA ILE A 474 15.17 -2.54 11.19
C ILE A 474 14.11 -2.23 12.25
N ALA A 475 13.65 -3.29 12.95
CA ALA A 475 12.57 -3.17 13.92
C ALA A 475 13.05 -2.70 15.30
N LEU A 476 12.32 -1.78 15.90
CA LEU A 476 12.28 -1.60 17.34
C LEU A 476 11.39 -2.71 17.91
N GLN A 477 11.96 -3.63 18.67
CA GLN A 477 11.24 -4.70 19.37
C GLN A 477 10.84 -4.22 20.77
N GLU A 478 9.91 -4.90 21.44
CA GLU A 478 9.79 -4.79 22.90
C GLU A 478 11.12 -5.17 23.56
N ARG A 479 11.40 -4.57 24.70
CA ARG A 479 12.49 -5.09 25.54
C ARG A 479 12.15 -6.53 25.94
N SER A 480 13.10 -7.44 25.78
CA SER A 480 12.89 -8.84 26.13
C SER A 480 12.43 -8.93 27.59
N ARG A 481 11.13 -9.07 27.78
CA ARG A 481 10.60 -9.51 29.05
C ARG A 481 10.77 -11.03 29.07
N THR A 482 11.92 -11.50 29.53
CA THR A 482 11.91 -12.84 30.05
C THR A 482 10.75 -12.89 31.04
N THR A 483 9.81 -13.81 30.87
CA THR A 483 8.81 -14.16 31.87
C THR A 483 9.53 -14.76 33.07
N ALA A 484 10.29 -13.92 33.70
CA ALA A 484 10.94 -14.20 34.93
C ALA A 484 10.10 -13.52 35.99
N SER A 485 9.75 -14.31 37.00
CA SER A 485 9.25 -13.78 38.25
C SER A 485 9.90 -12.41 38.54
N ALA A 486 9.28 -11.56 39.33
CA ALA A 486 9.73 -10.21 39.72
C ALA A 486 11.18 -10.10 40.27
N HIS A 487 12.05 -11.08 40.01
CA HIS A 487 13.39 -11.30 40.56
C HIS A 487 14.45 -11.64 39.49
N SER A 488 14.20 -11.51 38.19
CA SER A 488 15.19 -11.86 37.15
C SER A 488 16.01 -10.67 36.68
N ALA A 489 17.32 -10.86 36.54
CA ALA A 489 18.21 -9.94 35.87
C ALA A 489 17.95 -9.94 34.37
N MET A 490 17.97 -8.77 33.72
CA MET A 490 17.84 -8.64 32.27
C MET A 490 19.16 -8.16 31.66
N LEU A 491 19.49 -8.68 30.49
CA LEU A 491 20.61 -8.19 29.70
C LEU A 491 20.29 -6.77 29.19
N SER A 492 21.17 -5.82 29.43
CA SER A 492 20.99 -4.46 28.91
C SER A 492 21.27 -4.39 27.41
N ASN A 493 20.83 -3.31 26.77
CA ASN A 493 21.00 -3.10 25.32
C ASN A 493 22.46 -3.02 24.84
N ASP A 494 23.41 -2.82 25.77
CA ASP A 494 24.85 -2.82 25.47
C ASP A 494 25.42 -4.25 25.31
N GLY A 495 24.65 -5.27 25.63
CA GLY A 495 25.07 -6.68 25.55
C GLY A 495 26.17 -7.09 26.54
N ILE A 496 26.64 -6.17 27.40
CA ILE A 496 27.79 -6.34 28.32
C ILE A 496 27.45 -6.14 29.78
N THR A 497 26.22 -5.71 30.08
CA THR A 497 25.72 -5.52 31.44
C THR A 497 24.39 -6.24 31.67
N LEU A 498 24.18 -6.71 32.89
CA LEU A 498 22.89 -7.25 33.36
C LEU A 498 22.22 -6.19 34.24
N GLU A 499 20.98 -5.86 33.95
CA GLU A 499 20.15 -5.02 34.81
C GLU A 499 19.47 -5.87 35.87
N LEU A 500 19.65 -5.50 37.15
CA LEU A 500 19.03 -6.17 38.27
C LEU A 500 17.62 -5.59 38.51
N PRO A 501 16.61 -6.39 38.85
CA PRO A 501 15.29 -5.90 39.21
C PRO A 501 15.35 -4.91 40.37
N CYS A 502 14.65 -3.76 40.28
CA CYS A 502 14.67 -2.68 41.28
C CYS A 502 14.38 -3.15 42.71
N LYS A 503 13.56 -4.18 42.89
CA LYS A 503 13.27 -4.75 44.22
C LYS A 503 14.49 -5.43 44.87
N MET A 504 15.50 -5.84 44.11
CA MET A 504 16.67 -6.54 44.64
C MET A 504 17.76 -5.56 45.12
N VAL A 505 17.81 -4.35 44.61
CA VAL A 505 18.75 -3.30 45.06
C VAL A 505 18.47 -2.88 46.52
N ALA A 506 17.23 -3.02 46.98
CA ALA A 506 16.86 -2.77 48.38
C ALA A 506 17.42 -3.86 49.36
N PHE A 507 17.74 -5.05 48.88
CA PHE A 507 18.34 -6.12 49.64
C PHE A 507 19.80 -6.28 49.25
N LYS A 508 20.70 -5.61 49.95
CA LYS A 508 22.15 -5.65 49.71
C LYS A 508 22.63 -7.12 49.73
N ALA A 509 22.84 -7.69 48.56
CA ALA A 509 23.50 -8.99 48.47
C ALA A 509 24.95 -8.87 48.93
N ARG A 510 25.44 -9.87 49.61
CA ARG A 510 26.84 -9.96 50.06
C ARG A 510 27.79 -10.12 48.87
N TYR A 511 27.36 -10.92 47.89
CA TYR A 511 28.02 -11.10 46.60
C TYR A 511 27.06 -11.72 45.58
N TYR A 512 27.44 -11.66 44.32
CA TYR A 512 26.77 -12.33 43.21
C TYR A 512 27.68 -13.34 42.58
N THR A 513 27.14 -14.46 42.09
CA THR A 513 27.86 -15.46 41.30
C THR A 513 27.23 -15.60 39.92
N VAL A 514 28.08 -15.67 38.89
CA VAL A 514 27.71 -16.09 37.55
C VAL A 514 28.13 -17.56 37.43
N GLU A 515 27.18 -18.41 37.15
CA GLU A 515 27.40 -19.87 37.08
C GLU A 515 27.02 -20.40 35.71
N THR A 516 27.74 -21.44 35.24
CA THR A 516 27.26 -22.23 34.09
C THR A 516 25.99 -23.00 34.46
N LEU A 517 25.28 -23.55 33.46
CA LEU A 517 24.11 -24.42 33.73
C LEU A 517 24.43 -25.62 34.61
N GLN A 518 25.67 -26.11 34.55
CA GLN A 518 26.16 -27.22 35.38
C GLN A 518 26.48 -26.79 36.82
N GLY A 519 26.40 -25.50 37.15
CA GLY A 519 26.64 -24.98 38.50
C GLY A 519 28.06 -24.54 38.77
N ASN A 520 28.95 -24.51 37.78
CA ASN A 520 30.32 -24.04 37.96
C ASN A 520 30.34 -22.52 38.03
N ILE A 521 30.92 -21.94 39.07
CA ILE A 521 31.08 -20.47 39.21
C ILE A 521 32.17 -20.02 38.25
N VAL A 522 31.78 -19.18 37.28
CA VAL A 522 32.71 -18.58 36.29
C VAL A 522 33.11 -17.15 36.68
N ARG A 523 32.31 -16.51 37.53
CA ARG A 523 32.62 -15.15 38.05
C ARG A 523 31.94 -14.93 39.40
N GLN A 524 32.64 -14.30 40.33
CA GLN A 524 32.08 -13.80 41.57
C GLN A 524 32.30 -12.30 41.66
N LEU A 525 31.25 -11.60 42.02
CA LEU A 525 31.21 -10.13 42.16
C LEU A 525 30.91 -9.82 43.63
N SER A 526 31.84 -9.12 44.28
CA SER A 526 31.68 -8.70 45.68
C SER A 526 31.03 -7.31 45.77
N GLY A 527 30.17 -7.14 46.76
CA GLY A 527 29.54 -5.86 47.08
C GLY A 527 28.27 -5.56 46.30
N THR A 528 27.62 -4.45 46.65
CA THR A 528 26.46 -3.93 45.93
C THR A 528 26.94 -3.28 44.67
N PRO A 529 26.44 -3.68 43.47
CA PRO A 529 26.79 -3.00 42.21
C PRO A 529 26.50 -1.51 42.31
N LYS A 530 27.35 -0.69 41.73
CA LYS A 530 27.03 0.75 41.52
C LYS A 530 25.90 0.82 40.50
N GLY A 531 24.75 1.27 40.93
CA GLY A 531 23.51 1.20 40.14
C GLY A 531 22.93 -0.23 40.11
N ASN A 532 21.95 -0.46 39.26
CA ASN A 532 21.25 -1.74 39.12
C ASN A 532 21.93 -2.70 38.12
N THR A 533 23.24 -2.53 37.84
CA THR A 533 23.88 -3.25 36.74
C THR A 533 25.06 -4.10 37.22
N VAL A 534 25.21 -5.25 36.58
CA VAL A 534 26.35 -6.20 36.77
C VAL A 534 27.04 -6.38 35.42
N SER A 535 28.34 -6.10 35.34
CA SER A 535 29.11 -6.32 34.11
C SER A 535 29.36 -7.77 33.83
N ILE A 536 29.16 -8.18 32.59
CA ILE A 536 29.43 -9.54 32.07
C ILE A 536 30.53 -9.54 31.00
N ILE A 537 31.28 -8.46 30.86
CA ILE A 537 32.38 -8.32 29.89
C ILE A 537 33.35 -9.50 30.07
N GLY A 538 33.73 -10.12 28.93
CA GLY A 538 34.72 -11.20 28.89
C GLY A 538 34.21 -12.56 29.33
N LEU A 539 32.89 -12.76 29.48
CA LEU A 539 32.34 -14.11 29.58
C LEU A 539 32.30 -14.74 28.17
N PRO A 540 32.67 -16.01 28.03
CA PRO A 540 32.50 -16.76 26.78
C PRO A 540 31.02 -16.85 26.35
N ASN A 541 30.79 -17.11 25.05
CA ASN A 541 29.45 -17.37 24.55
C ASN A 541 28.85 -18.58 25.29
N GLY A 542 27.61 -18.43 25.74
CA GLY A 542 26.93 -19.52 26.47
C GLY A 542 25.81 -19.04 27.37
N MET A 543 25.10 -19.99 27.95
CA MET A 543 24.00 -19.71 28.87
C MET A 543 24.49 -19.80 30.32
N TYR A 544 24.13 -18.79 31.10
CA TYR A 544 24.58 -18.62 32.48
C TYR A 544 23.40 -18.41 33.42
N LYS A 545 23.67 -18.69 34.73
CA LYS A 545 22.78 -18.32 35.84
C LYS A 545 23.41 -17.20 36.64
N LEU A 546 22.64 -16.20 37.02
CA LEU A 546 23.03 -15.21 38.03
C LEU A 546 22.39 -15.58 39.37
N LYS A 547 23.18 -15.66 40.40
CA LYS A 547 22.71 -15.91 41.80
C LYS A 547 23.19 -14.79 42.72
N ALA A 548 22.43 -14.52 43.75
CA ALA A 548 22.78 -13.59 44.83
C ALA A 548 22.84 -14.30 46.18
N MET A 549 23.86 -14.00 46.96
CA MET A 549 23.98 -14.42 48.34
C MET A 549 23.67 -13.26 49.27
N TYR A 550 22.67 -13.43 50.11
CA TYR A 550 22.24 -12.41 51.08
C TYR A 550 22.87 -12.64 52.46
N PRO A 551 23.04 -11.59 53.29
CA PRO A 551 23.79 -11.65 54.53
C PRO A 551 23.31 -12.69 55.56
N HIS A 552 22.07 -13.07 55.56
CA HIS A 552 21.51 -14.04 56.50
C HIS A 552 20.97 -15.31 55.84
N SER A 553 21.29 -15.51 54.53
CA SER A 553 20.87 -16.70 53.79
C SER A 553 21.97 -17.76 53.77
N LYS A 554 21.59 -19.01 54.01
CA LYS A 554 22.51 -20.16 53.84
C LYS A 554 22.66 -20.61 52.40
N PHE A 555 21.79 -20.16 51.51
CA PHE A 555 21.75 -20.54 50.11
C PHE A 555 21.70 -19.31 49.21
N ALA A 556 22.38 -19.41 48.05
CA ALA A 556 22.29 -18.37 47.01
C ALA A 556 20.93 -18.45 46.32
N SER A 557 20.26 -17.28 46.20
CA SER A 557 19.00 -17.13 45.47
C SER A 557 19.27 -16.99 43.99
N ASN A 558 18.56 -17.75 43.15
CA ASN A 558 18.61 -17.60 41.70
C ASN A 558 17.92 -16.27 41.29
N ILE A 559 18.64 -15.39 40.58
CA ILE A 559 18.13 -14.12 40.08
C ILE A 559 17.58 -14.32 38.69
N GLY A 560 18.21 -15.14 37.86
CA GLY A 560 17.78 -15.41 36.51
C GLY A 560 18.82 -16.07 35.65
N PHE A 561 18.44 -16.31 34.40
CA PHE A 561 19.30 -16.86 33.36
C PHE A 561 19.54 -15.78 32.31
N PHE A 562 20.71 -15.80 31.68
CA PHE A 562 21.04 -14.93 30.55
C PHE A 562 21.95 -15.68 29.58
N PHE A 563 21.95 -15.23 28.35
CA PHE A 563 22.78 -15.77 27.28
C PHE A 563 23.81 -14.72 26.84
N VAL A 564 25.07 -15.11 26.75
CA VAL A 564 26.16 -14.27 26.21
C VAL A 564 26.41 -14.71 24.77
N ASN A 565 26.34 -13.78 23.85
CA ASN A 565 26.66 -13.96 22.44
C ASN A 565 27.52 -12.77 22.01
N ASN A 566 28.85 -12.96 22.02
CA ASN A 566 29.83 -11.96 21.62
C ASN A 566 30.01 -11.90 20.11
#